data_351e084e0488f8ae2f28f198afee1b76
#
_entry.id   351e084e0488f8ae2f28f198afee1b76
#
_cell.length_a   1.000
_cell.length_b   1.000
_cell.length_c   1.000
_cell.angle_alpha   90.00
_cell.angle_beta   90.00
_cell.angle_gamma   90.00
#
_symmetry.space_group_name_H-M   'P 1'
#
loop_
_entity.id
_entity.type
_entity.pdbx_description
1 polymer ?
#
loop_
_entity_poly.entity_id
_entity_poly.type
_entity_poly.pdbx_seq_one_letter_code
_entity_poly.pdbx_strand_id
1 'polypeptide(L)'
;KNRVGEIYRSVADKRGAFVQPALFEGFGLTVIEAMSSGLPVFVTRFGGPLEIVEDGVSGFHIDPHHGNMASERMVEFFRSTEKDLDAWYGISQAAVARVSEKYNWELHAQRLLSLSRIYGFWKYITNIEREETRRYLDMFYGLMYRRHSRKMLLGNMEKSEEIVAQ
;
A
#
# COMPACT_ATOMS: atom_id res chain seq x y z
N LYS A 1 -24.10 -6.26 12.81
CA LYS A 1 -22.97 -5.89 11.94
C LYS A 1 -23.36 -5.01 10.73
N ASN A 2 -24.62 -4.99 10.31
CA ASN A 2 -25.05 -4.29 9.07
C ASN A 2 -25.60 -2.86 9.28
N ARG A 3 -25.55 -2.30 10.48
CA ARG A 3 -26.17 -0.99 10.75
C ARG A 3 -25.34 0.23 10.34
N VAL A 4 -24.02 0.10 10.15
CA VAL A 4 -23.16 1.25 9.83
C VAL A 4 -23.53 1.87 8.48
N GLY A 5 -23.67 1.06 7.44
CA GLY A 5 -24.13 1.54 6.14
C GLY A 5 -25.53 2.14 6.13
N GLU A 6 -26.44 1.65 7.00
CA GLU A 6 -27.78 2.24 7.17
C GLU A 6 -27.70 3.64 7.81
N ILE A 7 -26.81 3.79 8.80
CA ILE A 7 -26.56 5.09 9.44
C ILE A 7 -26.01 6.08 8.41
N TYR A 8 -24.99 5.70 7.65
CA TYR A 8 -24.41 6.56 6.63
C TYR A 8 -25.45 6.98 5.59
N ARG A 9 -26.26 6.03 5.08
CA ARG A 9 -27.33 6.35 4.14
C ARG A 9 -28.39 7.27 4.75
N SER A 10 -28.77 7.05 6.00
CA SER A 10 -29.75 7.92 6.67
C SER A 10 -29.25 9.35 6.85
N VAL A 11 -27.94 9.55 6.98
CA VAL A 11 -27.32 10.88 7.02
C VAL A 11 -27.25 11.46 5.61
N ALA A 12 -26.94 10.65 4.60
CA ALA A 12 -26.92 11.07 3.19
C ALA A 12 -28.32 11.51 2.72
N ASP A 13 -29.38 10.78 3.11
CA ASP A 13 -30.77 11.14 2.81
C ASP A 13 -31.18 12.52 3.36
N LYS A 14 -30.52 12.94 4.44
CA LYS A 14 -30.67 14.28 5.03
C LYS A 14 -29.65 15.29 4.52
N ARG A 15 -28.87 14.93 3.50
CA ARG A 15 -27.80 15.76 2.93
C ARG A 15 -26.73 16.18 3.96
N GLY A 16 -26.42 15.28 4.86
CA GLY A 16 -25.34 15.46 5.81
C GLY A 16 -23.97 15.21 5.18
N ALA A 17 -22.94 15.17 6.00
CA ALA A 17 -21.58 14.85 5.61
C ALA A 17 -20.91 13.95 6.66
N PHE A 18 -19.83 13.28 6.25
CA PHE A 18 -18.96 12.53 7.14
C PHE A 18 -17.71 13.35 7.46
N VAL A 19 -17.31 13.41 8.72
CA VAL A 19 -16.14 14.18 9.15
C VAL A 19 -15.16 13.29 9.91
N GLN A 20 -13.90 13.26 9.45
CA GLN A 20 -12.81 12.51 10.10
C GLN A 20 -11.59 13.41 10.30
N PRO A 21 -11.50 14.13 11.43
CA PRO A 21 -10.38 15.03 11.73
C PRO A 21 -9.24 14.31 12.46
N ALA A 22 -8.84 13.12 11.99
CA ALA A 22 -7.72 12.39 12.57
C ALA A 22 -6.41 13.12 12.34
N LEU A 23 -5.49 13.09 13.31
CA LEU A 23 -4.13 13.66 13.12
C LEU A 23 -3.34 12.90 12.05
N PHE A 24 -3.60 11.60 11.94
CA PHE A 24 -3.09 10.73 10.88
C PHE A 24 -4.02 9.53 10.70
N GLU A 25 -4.32 9.15 9.46
CA GLU A 25 -5.11 7.97 9.13
C GLU A 25 -4.34 7.09 8.16
N GLY A 26 -4.06 5.84 8.55
CA GLY A 26 -3.24 4.94 7.76
C GLY A 26 -3.82 4.59 6.39
N PHE A 27 -5.11 4.26 6.35
CA PHE A 27 -5.81 3.94 5.09
C PHE A 27 -7.10 4.72 4.92
N GLY A 28 -8.08 4.58 5.83
CA GLY A 28 -9.37 5.28 5.79
C GLY A 28 -10.52 4.43 5.29
N LEU A 29 -10.70 3.20 5.82
CA LEU A 29 -11.85 2.35 5.47
C LEU A 29 -13.18 3.03 5.73
N THR A 30 -13.30 3.76 6.85
CA THR A 30 -14.51 4.50 7.20
C THR A 30 -14.82 5.63 6.21
N VAL A 31 -13.79 6.21 5.61
CA VAL A 31 -13.93 7.21 4.53
C VAL A 31 -14.54 6.56 3.29
N ILE A 32 -14.01 5.40 2.87
CA ILE A 32 -14.53 4.64 1.73
C ILE A 32 -15.97 4.19 1.98
N GLU A 33 -16.29 3.72 3.19
CA GLU A 33 -17.65 3.32 3.59
C GLU A 33 -18.63 4.50 3.54
N ALA A 34 -18.23 5.68 4.01
CA ALA A 34 -19.05 6.89 3.95
C ALA A 34 -19.26 7.36 2.49
N MET A 35 -18.18 7.42 1.69
CA MET A 35 -18.24 7.76 0.26
C MET A 35 -19.11 6.78 -0.52
N SER A 36 -18.98 5.47 -0.30
CA SER A 36 -19.80 4.45 -0.96
C SER A 36 -21.29 4.53 -0.59
N SER A 37 -21.59 5.15 0.55
CA SER A 37 -22.96 5.42 1.02
C SER A 37 -23.51 6.75 0.52
N GLY A 38 -22.77 7.47 -0.34
CA GLY A 38 -23.18 8.73 -0.93
C GLY A 38 -22.95 9.97 -0.05
N LEU A 39 -22.14 9.86 1.01
CA LEU A 39 -21.84 11.02 1.85
C LEU A 39 -20.68 11.84 1.27
N PRO A 40 -20.80 13.16 1.11
CA PRO A 40 -19.66 14.05 1.08
C PRO A 40 -18.82 13.91 2.33
N VAL A 41 -17.50 13.88 2.17
CA VAL A 41 -16.57 13.62 3.27
C VAL A 41 -15.62 14.80 3.49
N PHE A 42 -15.35 15.11 4.77
CA PHE A 42 -14.32 16.04 5.22
C PHE A 42 -13.28 15.23 5.99
N VAL A 43 -12.11 15.05 5.43
CA VAL A 43 -11.13 14.09 5.94
C VAL A 43 -9.77 14.71 6.11
N THR A 44 -8.99 14.15 7.02
CA THR A 44 -7.61 14.60 7.22
C THR A 44 -6.80 14.53 5.93
N ARG A 45 -5.93 15.54 5.75
CA ARG A 45 -4.94 15.56 4.66
C ARG A 45 -3.69 14.70 4.95
N PHE A 46 -3.65 13.98 6.08
CA PHE A 46 -2.49 13.21 6.51
C PHE A 46 -2.75 11.70 6.45
N GLY A 47 -2.06 11.02 5.54
CA GLY A 47 -2.14 9.58 5.33
C GLY A 47 -3.06 9.16 4.19
N GLY A 48 -3.69 7.98 4.30
CA GLY A 48 -4.50 7.36 3.24
C GLY A 48 -5.62 8.21 2.65
N PRO A 49 -6.37 8.99 3.43
CA PRO A 49 -7.43 9.84 2.88
C PRO A 49 -6.96 10.85 1.83
N LEU A 50 -5.68 11.26 1.84
CA LEU A 50 -5.11 12.13 0.82
C LEU A 50 -5.17 11.50 -0.58
N GLU A 51 -5.05 10.17 -0.67
CA GLU A 51 -5.12 9.44 -1.94
C GLU A 51 -6.56 9.05 -2.29
N ILE A 52 -7.39 8.76 -1.28
CA ILE A 52 -8.77 8.33 -1.45
C ILE A 52 -9.63 9.46 -2.00
N VAL A 53 -9.56 10.65 -1.39
CA VAL A 53 -10.39 11.80 -1.70
C VAL A 53 -9.68 12.72 -2.68
N GLU A 54 -10.41 13.16 -3.71
CA GLU A 54 -9.99 14.24 -4.60
C GLU A 54 -10.63 15.54 -4.11
N ASP A 55 -9.77 16.44 -3.64
CA ASP A 55 -10.18 17.64 -2.93
C ASP A 55 -11.05 18.56 -3.77
N GLY A 56 -12.23 18.91 -3.24
CA GLY A 56 -13.22 19.73 -3.93
C GLY A 56 -14.03 19.00 -5.04
N VAL A 57 -13.72 17.71 -5.31
CA VAL A 57 -14.41 16.92 -6.34
C VAL A 57 -15.19 15.77 -5.71
N SER A 58 -14.55 14.89 -4.96
CA SER A 58 -15.18 13.73 -4.31
C SER A 58 -15.26 13.84 -2.78
N GLY A 59 -14.91 14.99 -2.24
CA GLY A 59 -14.87 15.32 -0.83
C GLY A 59 -13.87 16.43 -0.57
N PHE A 60 -13.51 16.64 0.69
CA PHE A 60 -12.68 17.76 1.11
C PHE A 60 -11.59 17.31 2.08
N HIS A 61 -10.38 17.80 1.88
CA HIS A 61 -9.30 17.65 2.84
C HIS A 61 -9.37 18.75 3.91
N ILE A 62 -9.22 18.37 5.15
CA ILE A 62 -9.11 19.29 6.29
C ILE A 62 -7.79 19.07 7.01
N ASP A 63 -7.28 20.14 7.61
CA ASP A 63 -6.13 20.08 8.50
C ASP A 63 -6.61 20.02 9.95
N PRO A 64 -6.43 18.89 10.67
CA PRO A 64 -6.88 18.74 12.04
C PRO A 64 -6.14 19.66 13.02
N HIS A 65 -4.98 20.18 12.64
CA HIS A 65 -4.24 21.18 13.45
C HIS A 65 -4.82 22.59 13.33
N HIS A 66 -5.68 22.85 12.33
CA HIS A 66 -6.27 24.15 12.05
C HIS A 66 -7.81 24.05 12.03
N GLY A 67 -8.41 23.76 13.19
CA GLY A 67 -9.85 23.53 13.34
C GLY A 67 -10.73 24.68 12.83
N ASN A 68 -10.28 25.93 12.93
CA ASN A 68 -11.02 27.09 12.40
C ASN A 68 -11.15 27.00 10.87
N MET A 69 -10.06 26.70 10.16
CA MET A 69 -10.09 26.55 8.70
C MET A 69 -10.95 25.36 8.27
N ALA A 70 -10.88 24.26 9.02
CA ALA A 70 -11.70 23.09 8.77
C ALA A 70 -13.20 23.41 8.94
N SER A 71 -13.56 24.14 9.99
CA SER A 71 -14.97 24.54 10.23
C SER A 71 -15.46 25.54 9.18
N GLU A 72 -14.65 26.54 8.81
CA GLU A 72 -14.98 27.48 7.73
C GLU A 72 -15.28 26.76 6.43
N ARG A 73 -14.45 25.78 6.05
CA ARG A 73 -14.65 24.98 4.83
C ARG A 73 -15.96 24.19 4.87
N MET A 74 -16.30 23.59 6.01
CA MET A 74 -17.58 22.89 6.18
C MET A 74 -18.77 23.86 6.08
N VAL A 75 -18.68 25.02 6.73
CA VAL A 75 -19.72 26.06 6.68
C VAL A 75 -19.91 26.59 5.25
N GLU A 76 -18.83 26.84 4.53
CA GLU A 76 -18.88 27.28 3.13
C GLU A 76 -19.59 26.25 2.24
N PHE A 77 -19.24 24.97 2.38
CA PHE A 77 -19.89 23.89 1.65
C PHE A 77 -21.40 23.86 1.95
N PHE A 78 -21.82 23.82 3.21
CA PHE A 78 -23.25 23.75 3.54
C PHE A 78 -24.01 25.00 3.12
N ARG A 79 -23.40 26.18 3.19
CA ARG A 79 -24.03 27.41 2.66
C ARG A 79 -24.18 27.40 1.14
N SER A 80 -23.23 26.80 0.41
CA SER A 80 -23.34 26.65 -1.03
C SER A 80 -24.48 25.70 -1.41
N THR A 81 -24.64 24.61 -0.64
CA THR A 81 -25.69 23.60 -0.86
C THR A 81 -27.11 24.10 -0.47
N GLU A 82 -27.23 25.09 0.40
CA GLU A 82 -28.51 25.76 0.67
C GLU A 82 -29.01 26.55 -0.56
N LYS A 83 -28.07 27.10 -1.34
CA LYS A 83 -28.39 27.91 -2.54
C LYS A 83 -28.52 27.05 -3.78
N ASP A 84 -27.73 26.00 -3.87
CA ASP A 84 -27.67 25.08 -4.99
C ASP A 84 -27.56 23.62 -4.51
N LEU A 85 -28.66 22.89 -4.64
CA LEU A 85 -28.74 21.48 -4.25
C LEU A 85 -27.82 20.59 -5.11
N ASP A 86 -27.57 20.95 -6.34
CA ASP A 86 -26.74 20.17 -7.27
C ASP A 86 -25.28 20.15 -6.80
N ALA A 87 -24.84 21.15 -6.04
CA ALA A 87 -23.51 21.17 -5.43
C ALA A 87 -23.30 20.00 -4.45
N TRP A 88 -24.30 19.69 -3.61
CA TRP A 88 -24.22 18.54 -2.70
C TRP A 88 -24.23 17.22 -3.46
N TYR A 89 -25.16 17.06 -4.42
CA TYR A 89 -25.29 15.85 -5.22
C TYR A 89 -24.06 15.61 -6.10
N GLY A 90 -23.45 16.65 -6.62
CA GLY A 90 -22.23 16.56 -7.44
C GLY A 90 -21.07 15.91 -6.66
N ILE A 91 -20.81 16.38 -5.43
CA ILE A 91 -19.77 15.79 -4.57
C ILE A 91 -20.14 14.35 -4.17
N SER A 92 -21.41 14.11 -3.81
CA SER A 92 -21.92 12.78 -3.43
C SER A 92 -21.73 11.77 -4.56
N GLN A 93 -22.14 12.08 -5.78
CA GLN A 93 -22.02 11.21 -6.96
C GLN A 93 -20.56 10.96 -7.32
N ALA A 94 -19.72 11.99 -7.31
CA ALA A 94 -18.30 11.87 -7.56
C ALA A 94 -17.61 10.98 -6.51
N ALA A 95 -18.01 11.06 -5.23
CA ALA A 95 -17.53 10.18 -4.17
C ALA A 95 -17.86 8.71 -4.45
N VAL A 96 -19.12 8.40 -4.77
CA VAL A 96 -19.56 7.04 -5.10
C VAL A 96 -18.82 6.50 -6.34
N ALA A 97 -18.71 7.29 -7.40
CA ALA A 97 -18.02 6.90 -8.62
C ALA A 97 -16.55 6.56 -8.34
N ARG A 98 -15.85 7.43 -7.62
CA ARG A 98 -14.43 7.22 -7.27
C ARG A 98 -14.21 5.93 -6.47
N VAL A 99 -15.06 5.65 -5.48
CA VAL A 99 -14.96 4.41 -4.69
C VAL A 99 -15.24 3.19 -5.57
N SER A 100 -16.28 3.24 -6.40
CA SER A 100 -16.63 2.14 -7.31
C SER A 100 -15.54 1.83 -8.32
N GLU A 101 -14.83 2.85 -8.83
CA GLU A 101 -13.76 2.69 -9.80
C GLU A 101 -12.44 2.21 -9.19
N LYS A 102 -12.09 2.68 -7.99
CA LYS A 102 -10.72 2.52 -7.46
C LYS A 102 -10.62 1.63 -6.23
N TYR A 103 -11.69 1.52 -5.42
CA TYR A 103 -11.67 0.93 -4.08
C TYR A 103 -12.70 -0.19 -3.90
N ASN A 104 -12.88 -1.05 -4.91
CA ASN A 104 -13.70 -2.25 -4.81
C ASN A 104 -12.86 -3.52 -4.60
N TRP A 105 -13.47 -4.53 -3.99
CA TRP A 105 -12.79 -5.79 -3.66
C TRP A 105 -12.35 -6.58 -4.90
N GLU A 106 -13.07 -6.49 -6.00
CA GLU A 106 -12.73 -7.19 -7.23
C GLU A 106 -11.43 -6.65 -7.81
N LEU A 107 -11.29 -5.34 -7.93
CA LEU A 107 -10.09 -4.68 -8.40
C LEU A 107 -8.91 -4.93 -7.44
N HIS A 108 -9.17 -4.92 -6.12
CA HIS A 108 -8.15 -5.24 -5.12
C HIS A 108 -7.64 -6.68 -5.30
N ALA A 109 -8.53 -7.65 -5.46
CA ALA A 109 -8.16 -9.04 -5.69
C ALA A 109 -7.37 -9.23 -6.98
N GLN A 110 -7.78 -8.58 -8.08
CA GLN A 110 -7.05 -8.61 -9.36
C GLN A 110 -5.63 -8.05 -9.24
N ARG A 111 -5.47 -6.92 -8.56
CA ARG A 111 -4.16 -6.31 -8.31
C ARG A 111 -3.28 -7.20 -7.45
N LEU A 112 -3.83 -7.78 -6.39
CA LEU A 112 -3.11 -8.69 -5.51
C LEU A 112 -2.64 -9.95 -6.25
N LEU A 113 -3.51 -10.55 -7.08
CA LEU A 113 -3.16 -11.71 -7.91
C LEU A 113 -2.07 -11.36 -8.92
N SER A 114 -2.13 -10.19 -9.55
CA SER A 114 -1.12 -9.72 -10.49
C SER A 114 0.23 -9.54 -9.81
N LEU A 115 0.28 -8.89 -8.65
CA LEU A 115 1.49 -8.75 -7.84
C LEU A 115 2.04 -10.11 -7.38
N SER A 116 1.16 -11.02 -6.96
CA SER A 116 1.55 -12.37 -6.54
C SER A 116 2.20 -13.17 -7.68
N ARG A 117 1.66 -13.06 -8.91
CA ARG A 117 2.25 -13.69 -10.10
C ARG A 117 3.63 -13.13 -10.43
N ILE A 118 3.78 -11.81 -10.40
CA ILE A 118 5.06 -11.13 -10.62
C ILE A 118 6.08 -11.56 -9.56
N TYR A 119 5.70 -11.53 -8.28
CA TYR A 119 6.58 -11.92 -7.19
C TYR A 119 6.96 -13.41 -7.25
N GLY A 120 6.02 -14.29 -7.59
CA GLY A 120 6.27 -15.72 -7.78
C GLY A 120 7.27 -15.97 -8.91
N PHE A 121 7.14 -15.27 -10.03
CA PHE A 121 8.08 -15.34 -11.15
C PHE A 121 9.49 -14.90 -10.72
N TRP A 122 9.64 -13.74 -10.07
CA TRP A 122 10.94 -13.25 -9.59
C TRP A 122 11.58 -14.19 -8.57
N LYS A 123 10.78 -14.73 -7.64
CA LYS A 123 11.26 -15.71 -6.67
C LYS A 123 11.77 -16.99 -7.34
N TYR A 124 11.09 -17.43 -8.39
CA TYR A 124 11.51 -18.61 -9.17
C TYR A 124 12.84 -18.34 -9.88
N ILE A 125 12.98 -17.20 -10.58
CA ILE A 125 14.22 -16.82 -11.28
C ILE A 125 15.41 -16.70 -10.31
N THR A 126 15.23 -16.00 -9.18
CA THR A 126 16.30 -15.85 -8.18
C THR A 126 16.72 -17.16 -7.54
N ASN A 127 15.83 -18.13 -7.42
CA ASN A 127 16.19 -19.47 -6.93
C ASN A 127 17.01 -20.26 -7.96
N ILE A 128 16.67 -20.17 -9.24
CA ILE A 128 17.46 -20.79 -10.33
C ILE A 128 18.87 -20.22 -10.35
N GLU A 129 19.03 -18.90 -10.33
CA GLU A 129 20.33 -18.25 -10.31
C GLU A 129 21.17 -18.66 -9.10
N ARG A 130 20.57 -18.79 -7.91
CA ARG A 130 21.25 -19.26 -6.71
C ARG A 130 21.72 -20.71 -6.82
N GLU A 131 20.91 -21.59 -7.39
CA GLU A 131 21.30 -23.00 -7.60
C GLU A 131 22.40 -23.13 -8.61
N GLU A 132 22.37 -22.38 -9.72
CA GLU A 132 23.42 -22.35 -10.72
C GLU A 132 24.73 -21.79 -10.16
N THR A 133 24.67 -20.70 -9.42
CA THR A 133 25.84 -20.11 -8.73
C THR A 133 26.44 -21.12 -7.75
N ARG A 134 25.63 -21.84 -6.99
CA ARG A 134 26.09 -22.87 -6.05
C ARG A 134 26.78 -24.02 -6.78
N ARG A 135 26.18 -24.53 -7.87
CA ARG A 135 26.79 -25.58 -8.73
C ARG A 135 28.12 -25.13 -9.29
N TYR A 136 28.21 -23.89 -9.76
CA TYR A 136 29.46 -23.32 -10.26
C TYR A 136 30.53 -23.24 -9.18
N LEU A 137 30.19 -22.75 -8.00
CA LEU A 137 31.10 -22.68 -6.87
C LEU A 137 31.58 -24.06 -6.41
N ASP A 138 30.67 -25.04 -6.34
CA ASP A 138 31.02 -26.42 -5.96
C ASP A 138 31.95 -27.05 -6.99
N MET A 139 31.70 -26.81 -8.29
CA MET A 139 32.56 -27.28 -9.38
C MET A 139 33.94 -26.59 -9.33
N PHE A 140 33.98 -25.26 -9.16
CA PHE A 140 35.20 -24.49 -9.04
C PHE A 140 36.04 -24.97 -7.85
N TYR A 141 35.42 -25.12 -6.69
CA TYR A 141 36.07 -25.63 -5.47
C TYR A 141 36.63 -27.05 -5.69
N GLY A 142 35.83 -27.95 -6.27
CA GLY A 142 36.23 -29.33 -6.50
C GLY A 142 37.38 -29.46 -7.51
N LEU A 143 37.32 -28.73 -8.62
CA LEU A 143 38.31 -28.86 -9.71
C LEU A 143 39.59 -28.05 -9.48
N MET A 144 39.47 -26.85 -8.95
CA MET A 144 40.60 -25.94 -8.84
C MET A 144 41.19 -25.88 -7.43
N TYR A 145 40.38 -25.57 -6.44
CA TYR A 145 40.86 -25.28 -5.10
C TYR A 145 41.29 -26.54 -4.34
N ARG A 146 40.50 -27.62 -4.41
CA ARG A 146 40.78 -28.87 -3.71
C ARG A 146 42.04 -29.56 -4.23
N ARG A 147 42.35 -29.42 -5.54
CA ARG A 147 43.59 -29.90 -6.12
C ARG A 147 44.78 -29.10 -5.62
N HIS A 148 44.64 -27.80 -5.48
CA HIS A 148 45.70 -26.91 -5.00
C HIS A 148 46.03 -27.12 -3.52
N SER A 149 45.00 -27.26 -2.69
CA SER A 149 45.19 -27.52 -1.28
C SER A 149 45.83 -28.88 -1.00
N ARG A 150 45.49 -29.93 -1.78
CA ARG A 150 46.17 -31.23 -1.67
C ARG A 150 47.64 -31.17 -2.05
N LYS A 151 47.99 -30.45 -3.07
CA LYS A 151 49.39 -30.25 -3.46
C LYS A 151 50.22 -29.53 -2.40
N MET A 152 49.63 -28.52 -1.76
CA MET A 152 50.29 -27.80 -0.66
C MET A 152 50.46 -28.69 0.58
N LEU A 153 49.49 -29.50 0.91
CA LEU A 153 49.57 -30.43 2.05
C LEU A 153 50.64 -31.49 1.83
N LEU A 154 50.71 -32.11 0.66
CA LEU A 154 51.70 -33.11 0.29
C LEU A 154 53.15 -32.51 0.27
N GLY A 155 53.32 -31.34 -0.32
CA GLY A 155 54.62 -30.65 -0.32
C GLY A 155 55.11 -30.20 1.04
N ASN A 156 54.19 -29.95 1.99
CA ASN A 156 54.56 -29.65 3.38
C ASN A 156 54.90 -30.92 4.18
N MET A 157 54.30 -32.06 3.86
CA MET A 157 54.63 -33.34 4.46
C MET A 157 56.00 -33.82 4.04
N GLU A 158 56.35 -33.76 2.73
CA GLU A 158 57.65 -34.11 2.21
C GLU A 158 58.78 -33.26 2.84
N LYS A 159 58.56 -31.95 2.99
CA LYS A 159 59.53 -31.07 3.67
C LYS A 159 59.69 -31.37 5.15
N SER A 160 58.64 -31.85 5.82
CA SER A 160 58.72 -32.23 7.24
C SER A 160 59.49 -33.53 7.41
N GLU A 161 59.34 -34.48 6.50
CA GLU A 161 60.12 -35.74 6.53
C GLU A 161 61.61 -35.53 6.23
N GLU A 162 61.95 -34.60 5.32
CA GLU A 162 63.36 -34.25 5.09
C GLU A 162 64.04 -33.59 6.27
N ILE A 163 63.30 -32.78 7.07
CA ILE A 163 63.86 -32.13 8.28
C ILE A 163 64.06 -33.12 9.42
N VAL A 164 63.25 -34.17 9.49
CA VAL A 164 63.36 -35.19 10.57
C VAL A 164 64.42 -36.24 10.25
N ALA A 165 64.85 -36.36 8.97
CA ALA A 165 65.88 -37.30 8.52
C ALA A 165 67.29 -36.72 8.55
N GLN A 166 67.47 -35.45 8.94
CA GLN A 166 68.77 -34.80 9.21
C GLN A 166 69.05 -34.71 10.72
#